data_01ca806db1b372179d33b579e12fabeb
#
_entry.id   01ca806db1b372179d33b579e12fabeb
#
_cell.length_a   1.000
_cell.length_b   1.000
_cell.length_c   1.000
_cell.angle_alpha   90.00
_cell.angle_beta   90.00
_cell.angle_gamma   90.00
#
_symmetry.space_group_name_H-M   'P 1'
#
loop_
_entity.id
_entity.type
_entity.pdbx_description
1 polymer ?
#
loop_
_entity_poly.entity_id
_entity_poly.type
_entity_poly.pdbx_seq_one_letter_code
_entity_poly.pdbx_strand_id
1 'polypeptide(L)'
;MSNFLKQMADLSMVRAEHLPHKYDAIKLDRPSYDLQFSNFDIIAEYKANSPAEGSLVKKNLTKIERILAYINGGAAAISVLTEPTRFDGSLSDLVEIVDAVSHLSMPIMRKDFLVDPRQIMESKASGASGILLIAALFKPLQLRSMLDCAHEHSLFVLLESFDRDDVIKSKSLLTESRYRTMTSQKKLLFGINTRDLKTLKVESQRLHLLANEMPHEATLVAESGLHDVQDILKARQDGYSMALIGTALMRANAPDKLIQELLLTGRSFGQ
;
A
#
# COMPACT_ATOMS: atom_id res chain seq x y z
N MET A 1 16.15 -3.99 -12.02
CA MET A 1 14.88 -3.25 -12.21
C MET A 1 14.25 -3.63 -13.54
N SER A 2 12.93 -3.91 -13.61
CA SER A 2 12.24 -4.24 -14.87
C SER A 2 12.05 -2.99 -15.76
N ASN A 3 11.88 -3.20 -17.08
CA ASN A 3 11.57 -2.09 -17.99
C ASN A 3 10.28 -1.36 -17.61
N PHE A 4 9.26 -2.10 -17.16
CA PHE A 4 7.99 -1.53 -16.69
C PHE A 4 8.23 -0.59 -15.50
N LEU A 5 8.94 -1.06 -14.47
CA LEU A 5 9.19 -0.27 -13.26
C LEU A 5 10.03 0.98 -13.57
N LYS A 6 11.01 0.86 -14.48
CA LYS A 6 11.77 2.01 -14.94
C LYS A 6 10.89 3.03 -15.66
N GLN A 7 10.04 2.59 -16.57
CA GLN A 7 9.10 3.46 -17.29
C GLN A 7 8.17 4.19 -16.31
N MET A 8 7.63 3.49 -15.30
CA MET A 8 6.76 4.12 -14.29
C MET A 8 7.51 5.15 -13.46
N ALA A 9 8.77 4.87 -13.08
CA ALA A 9 9.62 5.81 -12.37
C ALA A 9 9.93 7.07 -13.20
N ASP A 10 10.25 6.90 -14.48
CA ASP A 10 10.54 8.01 -15.39
C ASP A 10 9.30 8.91 -15.58
N LEU A 11 8.12 8.32 -15.80
CA LEU A 11 6.85 9.06 -15.88
C LEU A 11 6.50 9.77 -14.56
N SER A 12 6.78 9.12 -13.44
CA SER A 12 6.57 9.70 -12.11
C SER A 12 7.53 10.87 -11.85
N MET A 13 8.78 10.77 -12.28
CA MET A 13 9.73 11.87 -12.17
C MET A 13 9.26 13.10 -12.97
N VAL A 14 8.77 12.91 -14.19
CA VAL A 14 8.17 13.99 -14.99
C VAL A 14 7.01 14.66 -14.25
N ARG A 15 6.15 13.88 -13.59
CA ARG A 15 5.07 14.46 -12.75
C ARG A 15 5.65 15.26 -11.57
N ALA A 16 6.70 14.76 -10.94
CA ALA A 16 7.34 15.40 -9.80
C ALA A 16 8.00 16.75 -10.16
N GLU A 17 8.53 16.90 -11.37
CA GLU A 17 9.13 18.14 -11.85
C GLU A 17 8.15 19.32 -11.89
N HIS A 18 6.86 19.03 -12.06
CA HIS A 18 5.79 20.05 -12.09
C HIS A 18 5.23 20.39 -10.70
N LEU A 19 5.70 19.71 -9.64
CA LEU A 19 5.26 19.97 -8.27
C LEU A 19 5.98 21.19 -7.67
N PRO A 20 5.30 21.93 -6.77
CA PRO A 20 5.93 23.03 -6.07
C PRO A 20 7.05 22.53 -5.17
N HIS A 21 8.10 23.37 -5.01
CA HIS A 21 9.19 23.08 -4.09
C HIS A 21 8.77 23.19 -2.61
N LYS A 22 7.72 23.95 -2.32
CA LYS A 22 7.16 24.10 -0.97
C LYS A 22 5.64 24.03 -1.04
N TYR A 23 5.07 23.36 -0.07
CA TYR A 23 3.62 23.29 0.14
C TYR A 23 3.21 24.26 1.23
N ASP A 24 1.98 24.77 1.12
CA ASP A 24 1.35 25.58 2.16
C ASP A 24 1.26 24.76 3.44
N ALA A 25 1.70 25.35 4.58
CA ALA A 25 1.66 24.73 5.89
C ALA A 25 0.24 24.26 6.26
N ILE A 26 -0.81 25.02 5.91
CA ILE A 26 -2.21 24.67 6.17
C ILE A 26 -2.58 23.37 5.45
N LYS A 27 -2.10 23.15 4.21
CA LYS A 27 -2.36 21.92 3.47
C LYS A 27 -1.61 20.72 4.07
N LEU A 28 -0.41 20.94 4.59
CA LEU A 28 0.38 19.90 5.25
C LEU A 28 -0.15 19.56 6.66
N ASP A 29 -1.00 20.40 7.22
CA ASP A 29 -1.63 20.20 8.54
C ASP A 29 -2.91 19.32 8.48
N ARG A 30 -3.29 18.83 7.30
CA ARG A 30 -4.39 17.85 7.18
C ARG A 30 -4.13 16.63 8.08
N PRO A 31 -5.17 16.11 8.78
CA PRO A 31 -4.96 14.99 9.70
C PRO A 31 -4.44 13.75 8.98
N SER A 32 -3.54 13.03 9.63
CA SER A 32 -3.13 11.68 9.26
C SER A 32 -3.60 10.73 10.35
N TYR A 33 -4.20 9.63 9.96
CA TYR A 33 -4.73 8.64 10.90
C TYR A 33 -3.79 7.44 11.01
N ASP A 34 -3.60 6.95 12.23
CA ASP A 34 -2.78 5.78 12.48
C ASP A 34 -3.52 4.50 12.14
N LEU A 35 -2.76 3.51 11.67
CA LEU A 35 -3.28 2.18 11.46
C LEU A 35 -3.67 1.55 12.80
N GLN A 36 -4.88 0.98 12.86
CA GLN A 36 -5.31 0.15 13.98
C GLN A 36 -4.96 -1.31 13.66
N PHE A 37 -4.30 -1.98 14.61
CA PHE A 37 -3.78 -3.32 14.39
C PHE A 37 -4.45 -4.36 15.28
N SER A 38 -4.82 -5.48 14.64
CA SER A 38 -5.11 -6.76 15.28
C SER A 38 -3.96 -7.75 14.99
N ASN A 39 -4.20 -9.03 15.18
CA ASN A 39 -3.25 -10.08 14.78
C ASN A 39 -3.23 -10.34 13.28
N PHE A 40 -4.28 -9.92 12.53
CA PHE A 40 -4.34 -9.89 11.07
C PHE A 40 -5.29 -8.81 10.59
N ASP A 41 -4.86 -8.03 9.57
CA ASP A 41 -5.63 -6.92 9.04
C ASP A 41 -5.54 -6.81 7.51
N ILE A 42 -6.49 -6.09 6.91
CA ILE A 42 -6.59 -5.91 5.46
C ILE A 42 -6.45 -4.43 5.10
N ILE A 43 -5.56 -4.14 4.15
CA ILE A 43 -5.54 -2.89 3.38
C ILE A 43 -6.39 -3.14 2.13
N ALA A 44 -7.55 -2.51 2.04
CA ALA A 44 -8.47 -2.68 0.92
C ALA A 44 -8.13 -1.69 -0.20
N GLU A 45 -7.78 -2.20 -1.40
CA GLU A 45 -7.35 -1.36 -2.51
C GLU A 45 -8.50 -1.01 -3.44
N TYR A 46 -8.69 0.28 -3.68
CA TYR A 46 -9.49 0.83 -4.78
C TYR A 46 -8.61 1.08 -6.00
N LYS A 47 -8.96 0.48 -7.12
CA LYS A 47 -8.32 0.71 -8.43
C LYS A 47 -9.32 0.55 -9.56
N ALA A 48 -9.36 1.54 -10.47
CA ALA A 48 -10.29 1.51 -11.60
C ALA A 48 -9.86 0.51 -12.67
N ASN A 49 -8.56 0.38 -12.92
CA ASN A 49 -7.98 -0.43 -13.97
C ASN A 49 -6.72 -1.16 -13.49
N SER A 50 -6.36 -2.22 -14.19
CA SER A 50 -5.13 -2.98 -13.97
C SER A 50 -4.52 -3.41 -15.31
N PRO A 51 -3.20 -3.23 -15.53
CA PRO A 51 -2.54 -3.67 -16.77
C PRO A 51 -2.70 -5.16 -17.04
N ALA A 52 -2.89 -5.98 -16.00
CA ALA A 52 -3.05 -7.44 -16.13
C ALA A 52 -4.51 -7.86 -16.37
N GLU A 53 -5.50 -7.06 -15.96
CA GLU A 53 -6.90 -7.51 -15.85
C GLU A 53 -7.91 -6.55 -16.49
N GLY A 54 -7.44 -5.42 -17.01
CA GLY A 54 -8.29 -4.39 -17.62
C GLY A 54 -9.16 -3.64 -16.61
N SER A 55 -10.30 -3.13 -17.05
CA SER A 55 -11.26 -2.39 -16.21
C SER A 55 -11.86 -3.29 -15.13
N LEU A 56 -11.82 -2.81 -13.89
CA LEU A 56 -12.34 -3.49 -12.69
C LEU A 56 -13.60 -2.83 -12.13
N VAL A 57 -13.96 -1.64 -12.64
CA VAL A 57 -15.16 -0.91 -12.18
C VAL A 57 -16.40 -1.66 -12.58
N LYS A 58 -17.19 -2.07 -11.58
CA LYS A 58 -18.53 -2.62 -11.77
C LYS A 58 -19.59 -1.54 -11.51
N LYS A 59 -20.70 -1.57 -12.27
CA LYS A 59 -21.78 -0.58 -12.17
C LYS A 59 -22.68 -0.74 -10.93
N ASN A 60 -22.48 -1.77 -10.12
CA ASN A 60 -23.30 -2.09 -8.96
C ASN A 60 -23.02 -1.22 -7.71
N LEU A 61 -21.86 -0.59 -7.63
CA LEU A 61 -21.46 0.33 -6.57
C LEU A 61 -20.70 1.50 -7.16
N THR A 62 -21.01 2.70 -6.71
CA THR A 62 -20.18 3.89 -6.95
C THR A 62 -18.84 3.76 -6.22
N LYS A 63 -17.88 4.63 -6.53
CA LYS A 63 -16.59 4.72 -5.83
C LYS A 63 -16.78 4.81 -4.32
N ILE A 64 -17.56 5.76 -3.86
CA ILE A 64 -17.76 6.02 -2.43
C ILE A 64 -18.52 4.90 -1.74
N GLU A 65 -19.58 4.35 -2.35
CA GLU A 65 -20.27 3.18 -1.80
C GLU A 65 -19.33 1.99 -1.62
N ARG A 66 -18.41 1.76 -2.56
CA ARG A 66 -17.40 0.71 -2.45
C ARG A 66 -16.42 0.96 -1.30
N ILE A 67 -15.95 2.19 -1.15
CA ILE A 67 -15.08 2.58 -0.02
C ILE A 67 -15.80 2.39 1.32
N LEU A 68 -17.05 2.83 1.42
CA LEU A 68 -17.84 2.62 2.63
C LEU A 68 -18.07 1.14 2.92
N ALA A 69 -18.28 0.31 1.90
CA ALA A 69 -18.36 -1.14 2.07
C ALA A 69 -17.03 -1.74 2.56
N TYR A 70 -15.87 -1.26 2.08
CA TYR A 70 -14.58 -1.70 2.60
C TYR A 70 -14.41 -1.35 4.09
N ILE A 71 -14.79 -0.14 4.49
CA ILE A 71 -14.74 0.32 5.88
C ILE A 71 -15.70 -0.52 6.75
N ASN A 72 -16.93 -0.73 6.29
CA ASN A 72 -17.94 -1.56 7.00
C ASN A 72 -17.50 -3.02 7.11
N GLY A 73 -16.70 -3.50 6.17
CA GLY A 73 -16.08 -4.83 6.22
C GLY A 73 -14.99 -4.95 7.27
N GLY A 74 -14.47 -3.84 7.77
CA GLY A 74 -13.41 -3.80 8.79
C GLY A 74 -11.99 -3.65 8.23
N ALA A 75 -11.83 -3.09 7.02
CA ALA A 75 -10.52 -2.77 6.48
C ALA A 75 -9.77 -1.81 7.42
N ALA A 76 -8.48 -2.08 7.69
CA ALA A 76 -7.64 -1.25 8.56
C ALA A 76 -7.14 0.02 7.86
N ALA A 77 -7.08 0.01 6.54
CA ALA A 77 -6.78 1.16 5.70
C ALA A 77 -7.37 0.96 4.29
N ILE A 78 -7.54 2.07 3.59
CA ILE A 78 -7.88 2.08 2.17
C ILE A 78 -6.65 2.47 1.35
N SER A 79 -6.28 1.65 0.39
CA SER A 79 -5.26 1.98 -0.61
C SER A 79 -5.94 2.54 -1.85
N VAL A 80 -5.51 3.71 -2.32
CA VAL A 80 -6.04 4.35 -3.53
C VAL A 80 -4.93 4.42 -4.58
N LEU A 81 -5.15 3.77 -5.70
CA LEU A 81 -4.23 3.79 -6.82
C LEU A 81 -4.36 5.11 -7.58
N THR A 82 -3.29 5.90 -7.63
CA THR A 82 -3.32 7.25 -8.23
C THR A 82 -2.49 7.38 -9.51
N GLU A 83 -1.86 6.28 -9.97
CA GLU A 83 -1.06 6.28 -11.19
C GLU A 83 -1.97 6.41 -12.43
N PRO A 84 -1.80 7.47 -13.27
CA PRO A 84 -2.78 7.79 -14.31
C PRO A 84 -2.59 7.01 -15.61
N THR A 85 -1.36 6.61 -15.97
CA THR A 85 -1.05 6.17 -17.32
C THR A 85 -1.36 4.68 -17.58
N ARG A 86 -1.27 3.84 -16.56
CA ARG A 86 -1.45 2.39 -16.65
C ARG A 86 -2.60 1.86 -15.82
N PHE A 87 -3.02 2.63 -14.82
CA PHE A 87 -4.01 2.18 -13.84
C PHE A 87 -5.28 3.05 -13.84
N ASP A 88 -5.37 4.07 -14.70
CA ASP A 88 -6.47 5.03 -14.74
C ASP A 88 -6.79 5.66 -13.37
N GLY A 89 -5.76 5.78 -12.54
CA GLY A 89 -5.87 6.39 -11.22
C GLY A 89 -5.70 7.90 -11.29
N SER A 90 -6.12 8.59 -10.25
CA SER A 90 -5.90 10.03 -10.13
C SER A 90 -5.72 10.47 -8.68
N LEU A 91 -4.96 11.56 -8.48
CA LEU A 91 -4.86 12.18 -7.17
C LEU A 91 -6.22 12.76 -6.72
N SER A 92 -7.07 13.17 -7.67
CA SER A 92 -8.44 13.63 -7.38
C SER A 92 -9.31 12.51 -6.79
N ASP A 93 -9.13 11.25 -7.21
CA ASP A 93 -9.82 10.12 -6.59
C ASP A 93 -9.44 9.97 -5.10
N LEU A 94 -8.15 10.14 -4.79
CA LEU A 94 -7.69 10.09 -3.41
C LEU A 94 -8.31 11.22 -2.58
N VAL A 95 -8.30 12.46 -3.09
CA VAL A 95 -8.89 13.62 -2.40
C VAL A 95 -10.39 13.41 -2.18
N GLU A 96 -11.15 12.99 -3.20
CA GLU A 96 -12.57 12.71 -3.10
C GLU A 96 -12.88 11.66 -2.03
N ILE A 97 -12.09 10.58 -2.00
CA ILE A 97 -12.25 9.51 -0.98
C ILE A 97 -11.93 10.05 0.42
N VAL A 98 -10.80 10.76 0.59
CA VAL A 98 -10.42 11.34 1.88
C VAL A 98 -11.52 12.26 2.41
N ASP A 99 -12.04 13.16 1.58
CA ASP A 99 -13.07 14.12 1.99
C ASP A 99 -14.38 13.40 2.34
N ALA A 100 -14.78 12.39 1.55
CA ALA A 100 -15.99 11.62 1.81
C ALA A 100 -15.98 10.83 3.13
N VAL A 101 -14.81 10.34 3.56
CA VAL A 101 -14.68 9.52 4.78
C VAL A 101 -13.96 10.22 5.93
N SER A 102 -13.74 11.54 5.84
CA SER A 102 -13.00 12.34 6.83
C SER A 102 -13.55 12.20 8.26
N HIS A 103 -14.87 12.02 8.39
CA HIS A 103 -15.56 11.83 9.67
C HIS A 103 -15.35 10.44 10.31
N LEU A 104 -14.78 9.48 9.59
CA LEU A 104 -14.56 8.11 10.05
C LEU A 104 -13.12 7.86 10.56
N SER A 105 -12.25 8.86 10.47
CA SER A 105 -10.81 8.74 10.83
C SER A 105 -10.11 7.55 10.17
N MET A 106 -10.53 7.20 8.93
CA MET A 106 -10.00 6.07 8.19
C MET A 106 -8.64 6.42 7.55
N PRO A 107 -7.57 5.64 7.80
CA PRO A 107 -6.30 5.83 7.12
C PRO A 107 -6.43 5.57 5.62
N ILE A 108 -6.08 6.57 4.81
CA ILE A 108 -6.05 6.45 3.34
C ILE A 108 -4.60 6.46 2.88
N MET A 109 -4.20 5.46 2.11
CA MET A 109 -2.86 5.32 1.57
C MET A 109 -2.84 5.66 0.08
N ARG A 110 -1.92 6.53 -0.34
CA ARG A 110 -1.63 6.74 -1.76
C ARG A 110 -0.76 5.60 -2.29
N LYS A 111 -1.25 4.89 -3.30
CA LYS A 111 -0.49 3.87 -4.02
C LYS A 111 -0.13 4.39 -5.41
N ASP A 112 1.14 4.70 -5.60
CA ASP A 112 1.71 5.25 -6.84
C ASP A 112 3.21 4.89 -6.90
N PHE A 113 3.89 5.20 -8.01
CA PHE A 113 5.35 5.06 -8.16
C PHE A 113 6.04 6.35 -7.71
N LEU A 114 6.03 6.63 -6.40
CA LEU A 114 6.62 7.85 -5.86
C LEU A 114 8.15 7.76 -5.91
N VAL A 115 8.81 8.80 -6.43
CA VAL A 115 10.27 8.83 -6.65
C VAL A 115 10.94 10.11 -6.13
N ASP A 116 10.17 11.10 -5.69
CA ASP A 116 10.64 12.39 -5.22
C ASP A 116 9.94 12.81 -3.92
N PRO A 117 10.63 13.39 -2.92
CA PRO A 117 10.02 13.85 -1.67
C PRO A 117 8.85 14.83 -1.85
N ARG A 118 8.84 15.62 -2.94
CA ARG A 118 7.72 16.53 -3.24
C ARG A 118 6.41 15.79 -3.43
N GLN A 119 6.45 14.55 -3.95
CA GLN A 119 5.25 13.71 -4.10
C GLN A 119 4.75 13.19 -2.74
N ILE A 120 5.64 13.06 -1.74
CA ILE A 120 5.26 12.73 -0.37
C ILE A 120 4.51 13.90 0.26
N MET A 121 5.03 15.12 0.10
CA MET A 121 4.34 16.34 0.54
C MET A 121 3.00 16.52 -0.18
N GLU A 122 2.93 16.26 -1.49
CA GLU A 122 1.68 16.24 -2.25
C GLU A 122 0.67 15.24 -1.67
N SER A 123 1.12 14.04 -1.32
CA SER A 123 0.26 13.01 -0.71
C SER A 123 -0.32 13.50 0.63
N LYS A 124 0.53 14.08 1.48
CA LYS A 124 0.12 14.68 2.75
C LYS A 124 -0.87 15.83 2.54
N ALA A 125 -0.57 16.75 1.64
CA ALA A 125 -1.45 17.87 1.31
C ALA A 125 -2.80 17.42 0.73
N SER A 126 -2.84 16.24 0.12
CA SER A 126 -4.06 15.60 -0.39
C SER A 126 -4.83 14.80 0.68
N GLY A 127 -4.32 14.75 1.93
CA GLY A 127 -4.97 14.09 3.07
C GLY A 127 -4.65 12.60 3.19
N ALA A 128 -3.63 12.10 2.50
CA ALA A 128 -3.16 10.74 2.73
C ALA A 128 -2.63 10.58 4.17
N SER A 129 -2.86 9.40 4.74
CA SER A 129 -2.29 8.95 6.02
C SER A 129 -1.07 8.06 5.82
N GLY A 130 -0.89 7.55 4.60
CA GLY A 130 0.23 6.69 4.26
C GLY A 130 0.53 6.69 2.76
N ILE A 131 1.69 6.11 2.42
CA ILE A 131 2.18 6.01 1.04
C ILE A 131 2.79 4.64 0.77
N LEU A 132 2.86 4.27 -0.51
CA LEU A 132 3.69 3.18 -1.01
C LEU A 132 5.06 3.71 -1.40
N LEU A 133 6.13 3.03 -0.99
CA LEU A 133 7.46 3.16 -1.58
C LEU A 133 7.92 1.80 -2.11
N ILE A 134 8.56 1.78 -3.28
CA ILE A 134 9.04 0.55 -3.91
C ILE A 134 10.57 0.50 -3.76
N ALA A 135 11.08 -0.47 -3.00
CA ALA A 135 12.50 -0.57 -2.67
C ALA A 135 13.41 -0.60 -3.90
N ALA A 136 12.97 -1.27 -4.97
CA ALA A 136 13.70 -1.38 -6.25
C ALA A 136 13.97 -0.03 -6.94
N LEU A 137 13.18 1.02 -6.64
CA LEU A 137 13.33 2.33 -7.28
C LEU A 137 14.48 3.17 -6.73
N PHE A 138 15.03 2.81 -5.56
CA PHE A 138 15.92 3.68 -4.82
C PHE A 138 17.30 3.07 -4.56
N LYS A 139 18.32 3.91 -4.61
CA LYS A 139 19.58 3.64 -3.92
C LYS A 139 19.38 3.83 -2.40
N PRO A 140 20.23 3.21 -1.55
CA PRO A 140 20.02 3.25 -0.09
C PRO A 140 19.83 4.65 0.51
N LEU A 141 20.63 5.65 0.08
CA LEU A 141 20.51 7.02 0.59
C LEU A 141 19.21 7.70 0.15
N GLN A 142 18.77 7.45 -1.10
CA GLN A 142 17.51 8.00 -1.60
C GLN A 142 16.32 7.41 -0.86
N LEU A 143 16.32 6.08 -0.60
CA LEU A 143 15.27 5.41 0.18
C LEU A 143 15.15 6.03 1.58
N ARG A 144 16.30 6.26 2.25
CA ARG A 144 16.31 6.94 3.56
C ARG A 144 15.68 8.33 3.49
N SER A 145 16.07 9.14 2.50
CA SER A 145 15.49 10.48 2.32
C SER A 145 13.97 10.45 2.13
N MET A 146 13.45 9.48 1.37
CA MET A 146 12.01 9.29 1.18
C MET A 146 11.32 8.88 2.49
N LEU A 147 11.91 7.93 3.23
CA LEU A 147 11.36 7.47 4.52
C LEU A 147 11.38 8.58 5.57
N ASP A 148 12.46 9.35 5.65
CA ASP A 148 12.58 10.47 6.58
C ASP A 148 11.54 11.55 6.27
N CYS A 149 11.35 11.90 5.00
CA CYS A 149 10.31 12.84 4.58
C CYS A 149 8.90 12.34 4.95
N ALA A 150 8.61 11.06 4.75
CA ALA A 150 7.32 10.47 5.14
C ALA A 150 7.11 10.54 6.66
N HIS A 151 8.14 10.25 7.44
CA HIS A 151 8.11 10.31 8.90
C HIS A 151 7.88 11.74 9.41
N GLU A 152 8.59 12.74 8.86
CA GLU A 152 8.43 14.15 9.18
C GLU A 152 6.99 14.64 8.96
N HIS A 153 6.30 14.08 7.98
CA HIS A 153 4.90 14.39 7.68
C HIS A 153 3.89 13.43 8.31
N SER A 154 4.31 12.59 9.27
CA SER A 154 3.47 11.66 10.02
C SER A 154 2.76 10.61 9.16
N LEU A 155 3.29 10.30 7.96
CA LEU A 155 2.75 9.27 7.09
C LEU A 155 3.32 7.90 7.44
N PHE A 156 2.46 6.86 7.45
CA PHE A 156 2.98 5.50 7.43
C PHE A 156 3.46 5.12 6.03
N VAL A 157 4.41 4.21 5.95
CA VAL A 157 4.98 3.74 4.69
C VAL A 157 4.79 2.24 4.57
N LEU A 158 4.22 1.79 3.44
CA LEU A 158 4.32 0.42 2.97
C LEU A 158 5.52 0.35 2.02
N LEU A 159 6.61 -0.28 2.46
CA LEU A 159 7.82 -0.48 1.66
C LEU A 159 7.73 -1.82 0.93
N GLU A 160 7.48 -1.76 -0.38
CA GLU A 160 7.25 -2.91 -1.24
C GLU A 160 8.57 -3.47 -1.78
N SER A 161 8.71 -4.80 -1.72
CA SER A 161 9.82 -5.59 -2.24
C SER A 161 9.33 -6.66 -3.23
N PHE A 162 10.08 -6.88 -4.32
CA PHE A 162 9.75 -7.88 -5.36
C PHE A 162 10.68 -9.09 -5.35
N ASP A 163 11.89 -8.91 -4.87
CA ASP A 163 12.92 -9.95 -4.88
C ASP A 163 13.81 -9.87 -3.64
N ARG A 164 14.77 -10.79 -3.57
CA ARG A 164 15.69 -10.89 -2.44
C ARG A 164 16.57 -9.65 -2.24
N ASP A 165 17.01 -9.02 -3.33
CA ASP A 165 17.85 -7.82 -3.24
C ASP A 165 17.07 -6.65 -2.62
N ASP A 166 15.80 -6.52 -2.96
CA ASP A 166 14.89 -5.55 -2.35
C ASP A 166 14.69 -5.83 -0.86
N VAL A 167 14.48 -7.11 -0.49
CA VAL A 167 14.34 -7.53 0.91
C VAL A 167 15.62 -7.23 1.70
N ILE A 168 16.81 -7.52 1.17
CA ILE A 168 18.09 -7.20 1.80
C ILE A 168 18.20 -5.67 2.03
N LYS A 169 17.85 -4.87 1.04
CA LYS A 169 17.84 -3.40 1.15
C LYS A 169 16.88 -2.94 2.24
N SER A 170 15.65 -3.44 2.24
CA SER A 170 14.62 -3.11 3.22
C SER A 170 15.04 -3.51 4.64
N LYS A 171 15.58 -4.73 4.81
CA LYS A 171 16.11 -5.24 6.07
C LYS A 171 17.27 -4.40 6.60
N SER A 172 18.14 -3.88 5.72
CA SER A 172 19.27 -3.05 6.12
C SER A 172 18.86 -1.76 6.85
N LEU A 173 17.64 -1.26 6.63
CA LEU A 173 17.11 -0.10 7.36
C LEU A 173 17.01 -0.38 8.87
N LEU A 174 16.69 -1.62 9.25
CA LEU A 174 16.52 -2.01 10.65
C LEU A 174 17.83 -2.07 11.45
N THR A 175 18.98 -1.81 10.83
CA THR A 175 20.24 -1.53 11.55
C THR A 175 20.22 -0.17 12.26
N GLU A 176 19.37 0.76 11.80
CA GLU A 176 19.21 2.11 12.36
C GLU A 176 18.03 2.17 13.33
N SER A 177 18.27 2.75 14.53
CA SER A 177 17.26 2.81 15.62
C SER A 177 15.97 3.50 15.19
N ARG A 178 16.06 4.59 14.40
CA ARG A 178 14.89 5.34 13.92
C ARG A 178 13.93 4.47 13.10
N TYR A 179 14.43 3.64 12.20
CA TYR A 179 13.55 2.77 11.39
C TYR A 179 13.00 1.58 12.19
N ARG A 180 13.77 1.07 13.19
CA ARG A 180 13.21 0.13 14.17
C ARG A 180 12.04 0.75 14.95
N THR A 181 12.19 2.01 15.38
CA THR A 181 11.11 2.74 16.04
C THR A 181 9.90 2.92 15.12
N MET A 182 10.09 3.35 13.87
CA MET A 182 8.99 3.42 12.91
C MET A 182 8.29 2.08 12.70
N THR A 183 9.06 0.97 12.64
CA THR A 183 8.51 -0.39 12.51
C THR A 183 7.70 -0.78 13.74
N SER A 184 8.21 -0.57 14.96
CA SER A 184 7.49 -0.88 16.20
C SER A 184 6.21 -0.04 16.37
N GLN A 185 6.23 1.19 15.89
CA GLN A 185 5.08 2.09 15.86
C GLN A 185 4.11 1.85 14.69
N LYS A 186 4.37 0.83 13.88
CA LYS A 186 3.59 0.53 12.67
C LYS A 186 3.55 1.67 11.63
N LYS A 187 4.55 2.54 11.66
CA LYS A 187 4.76 3.59 10.65
C LYS A 187 5.61 3.12 9.46
N LEU A 188 6.29 1.97 9.59
CA LEU A 188 7.01 1.30 8.50
C LEU A 188 6.58 -0.15 8.44
N LEU A 189 5.88 -0.50 7.35
CA LEU A 189 5.40 -1.84 7.01
C LEU A 189 6.24 -2.39 5.85
N PHE A 190 6.38 -3.70 5.77
CA PHE A 190 7.16 -4.37 4.73
C PHE A 190 6.27 -5.22 3.84
N GLY A 191 6.09 -4.80 2.60
CA GLY A 191 5.28 -5.49 1.61
C GLY A 191 6.10 -6.45 0.76
N ILE A 192 5.55 -7.63 0.50
CA ILE A 192 6.06 -8.56 -0.51
C ILE A 192 5.04 -8.67 -1.62
N ASN A 193 5.41 -8.21 -2.81
CA ASN A 193 4.54 -8.26 -3.97
C ASN A 193 4.84 -9.48 -4.85
N THR A 194 3.85 -10.35 -4.97
CA THR A 194 3.97 -11.58 -5.79
C THR A 194 3.86 -11.34 -7.28
N ARG A 195 3.41 -10.15 -7.71
CA ARG A 195 3.26 -9.86 -9.13
C ARG A 195 4.63 -9.56 -9.77
N ASP A 196 5.04 -10.39 -10.71
CA ASP A 196 6.21 -10.10 -11.53
C ASP A 196 5.91 -8.91 -12.47
N LEU A 197 6.70 -7.85 -12.37
CA LEU A 197 6.49 -6.62 -13.16
C LEU A 197 6.99 -6.73 -14.62
N LYS A 198 7.60 -7.87 -15.01
CA LYS A 198 7.97 -8.13 -16.42
C LYS A 198 6.87 -8.86 -17.14
N THR A 199 6.31 -9.88 -16.48
CA THR A 199 5.32 -10.80 -17.06
C THR A 199 3.89 -10.48 -16.65
N LEU A 200 3.69 -9.66 -15.63
CA LEU A 200 2.44 -9.34 -14.92
C LEU A 200 1.77 -10.57 -14.29
N LYS A 201 2.45 -11.72 -14.25
CA LYS A 201 1.97 -12.94 -13.61
C LYS A 201 2.19 -12.90 -12.09
N VAL A 202 1.34 -13.60 -11.37
CA VAL A 202 1.46 -13.80 -9.93
C VAL A 202 2.32 -15.03 -9.67
N GLU A 203 3.36 -14.87 -8.85
CA GLU A 203 4.26 -15.91 -8.39
C GLU A 203 4.02 -16.18 -6.90
N SER A 204 2.98 -16.97 -6.59
CA SER A 204 2.50 -17.16 -5.20
C SER A 204 3.56 -17.71 -4.24
N GLN A 205 4.53 -18.49 -4.73
CA GLN A 205 5.64 -19.00 -3.92
C GLN A 205 6.56 -17.90 -3.37
N ARG A 206 6.56 -16.71 -3.99
CA ARG A 206 7.37 -15.57 -3.56
C ARG A 206 7.05 -15.13 -2.14
N LEU A 207 5.78 -15.20 -1.71
CA LEU A 207 5.41 -14.88 -0.33
C LEU A 207 6.19 -15.76 0.66
N HIS A 208 6.14 -17.09 0.46
CA HIS A 208 6.83 -18.04 1.33
C HIS A 208 8.36 -17.84 1.33
N LEU A 209 8.95 -17.70 0.14
CA LEU A 209 10.41 -17.61 0.00
C LEU A 209 10.98 -16.33 0.63
N LEU A 210 10.31 -15.19 0.48
CA LEU A 210 10.83 -13.92 0.94
C LEU A 210 10.43 -13.58 2.38
N ALA A 211 9.33 -14.10 2.90
CA ALA A 211 8.93 -13.91 4.29
C ALA A 211 10.01 -14.38 5.27
N ASN A 212 10.63 -15.54 5.00
CA ASN A 212 11.68 -16.11 5.82
C ASN A 212 12.98 -15.29 5.86
N GLU A 213 13.15 -14.36 4.92
CA GLU A 213 14.31 -13.45 4.87
C GLU A 213 14.08 -12.18 5.72
N MET A 214 12.83 -11.89 6.09
CA MET A 214 12.47 -10.70 6.85
C MET A 214 12.63 -10.91 8.37
N PRO A 215 12.93 -9.85 9.14
CA PRO A 215 12.94 -9.91 10.60
C PRO A 215 11.54 -10.22 11.16
N HIS A 216 11.50 -11.01 12.24
CA HIS A 216 10.23 -11.37 12.90
C HIS A 216 9.47 -10.17 13.48
N GLU A 217 10.19 -9.08 13.82
CA GLU A 217 9.59 -7.85 14.34
C GLU A 217 8.89 -7.02 13.27
N ALA A 218 9.15 -7.30 11.98
CA ALA A 218 8.57 -6.58 10.87
C ALA A 218 7.08 -6.92 10.72
N THR A 219 6.25 -5.90 10.51
CA THR A 219 4.86 -6.11 10.08
C THR A 219 4.88 -6.41 8.59
N LEU A 220 4.62 -7.67 8.23
CA LEU A 220 4.64 -8.14 6.84
C LEU A 220 3.26 -8.00 6.20
N VAL A 221 3.23 -7.42 4.99
CA VAL A 221 2.04 -7.25 4.16
C VAL A 221 2.17 -8.13 2.91
N ALA A 222 1.26 -9.07 2.74
CA ALA A 222 1.16 -9.87 1.51
C ALA A 222 0.43 -9.06 0.42
N GLU A 223 1.05 -8.94 -0.76
CA GLU A 223 0.50 -8.16 -1.86
C GLU A 223 0.37 -8.98 -3.14
N SER A 224 -0.75 -8.79 -3.85
CA SER A 224 -1.12 -9.47 -5.09
C SER A 224 -1.45 -10.97 -4.92
N GLY A 225 -2.36 -11.46 -5.75
CA GLY A 225 -2.71 -12.88 -5.81
C GLY A 225 -3.51 -13.41 -4.63
N LEU A 226 -4.11 -12.55 -3.82
CA LEU A 226 -4.94 -12.93 -2.68
C LEU A 226 -6.41 -12.76 -3.07
N HIS A 227 -7.16 -13.85 -3.11
CA HIS A 227 -8.53 -13.85 -3.61
C HIS A 227 -9.55 -14.44 -2.63
N ASP A 228 -9.14 -15.39 -1.80
CA ASP A 228 -10.02 -16.17 -0.94
C ASP A 228 -9.38 -16.54 0.40
N VAL A 229 -10.12 -17.28 1.21
CA VAL A 229 -9.69 -17.71 2.55
C VAL A 229 -8.46 -18.61 2.53
N GLN A 230 -8.25 -19.40 1.46
CA GLN A 230 -7.09 -20.29 1.36
C GLN A 230 -5.81 -19.50 1.14
N ASP A 231 -5.88 -18.41 0.36
CA ASP A 231 -4.75 -17.51 0.16
C ASP A 231 -4.37 -16.80 1.49
N ILE A 232 -5.37 -16.40 2.28
CA ILE A 232 -5.15 -15.79 3.59
C ILE A 232 -4.51 -16.80 4.56
N LEU A 233 -4.98 -18.05 4.60
CA LEU A 233 -4.37 -19.09 5.44
C LEU A 233 -2.90 -19.31 5.09
N LYS A 234 -2.56 -19.39 3.80
CA LYS A 234 -1.17 -19.52 3.34
C LYS A 234 -0.33 -18.32 3.77
N ALA A 235 -0.83 -17.09 3.54
CA ALA A 235 -0.13 -15.89 3.96
C ALA A 235 0.12 -15.88 5.48
N ARG A 236 -0.86 -16.30 6.30
CA ARG A 236 -0.71 -16.43 7.75
C ARG A 236 0.33 -17.48 8.14
N GLN A 237 0.35 -18.64 7.46
CA GLN A 237 1.36 -19.69 7.67
C GLN A 237 2.78 -19.19 7.38
N ASP A 238 2.91 -18.28 6.40
CA ASP A 238 4.17 -17.64 6.04
C ASP A 238 4.54 -16.43 6.94
N GLY A 239 3.73 -16.13 7.97
CA GLY A 239 4.02 -15.08 8.96
C GLY A 239 3.52 -13.69 8.60
N TYR A 240 2.72 -13.53 7.54
CA TYR A 240 2.10 -12.25 7.21
C TYR A 240 1.03 -11.88 8.22
N SER A 241 1.07 -10.65 8.70
CA SER A 241 0.07 -10.07 9.61
C SER A 241 -0.89 -9.09 8.93
N MET A 242 -0.64 -8.81 7.66
CA MET A 242 -1.53 -7.99 6.82
C MET A 242 -1.60 -8.51 5.39
N ALA A 243 -2.67 -8.14 4.70
CA ALA A 243 -2.85 -8.37 3.27
C ALA A 243 -3.33 -7.09 2.57
N LEU A 244 -2.74 -6.75 1.41
CA LEU A 244 -3.27 -5.73 0.51
C LEU A 244 -4.05 -6.42 -0.61
N ILE A 245 -5.36 -6.16 -0.67
CA ILE A 245 -6.30 -6.85 -1.55
C ILE A 245 -7.05 -5.84 -2.42
N GLY A 246 -6.90 -5.95 -3.72
CA GLY A 246 -7.57 -5.07 -4.70
C GLY A 246 -8.55 -5.82 -5.59
N THR A 247 -8.04 -6.63 -6.53
CA THR A 247 -8.86 -7.24 -7.60
C THR A 247 -10.05 -8.04 -7.07
N ALA A 248 -9.85 -8.87 -6.05
CA ALA A 248 -10.93 -9.64 -5.45
C ALA A 248 -12.04 -8.74 -4.90
N LEU A 249 -11.67 -7.67 -4.18
CA LEU A 249 -12.61 -6.70 -3.61
C LEU A 249 -13.31 -5.86 -4.67
N MET A 250 -12.60 -5.45 -5.73
CA MET A 250 -13.18 -4.72 -6.86
C MET A 250 -14.21 -5.58 -7.61
N ARG A 251 -13.98 -6.89 -7.70
CA ARG A 251 -14.89 -7.83 -8.36
C ARG A 251 -16.02 -8.35 -7.47
N ALA A 252 -15.91 -8.19 -6.16
CA ALA A 252 -16.95 -8.64 -5.23
C ALA A 252 -18.24 -7.84 -5.39
N ASN A 253 -19.39 -8.54 -5.33
CA ASN A 253 -20.72 -7.91 -5.27
C ASN A 253 -21.02 -7.37 -3.86
N ALA A 254 -20.50 -8.03 -2.83
CA ALA A 254 -20.58 -7.64 -1.42
C ALA A 254 -19.16 -7.62 -0.82
N PRO A 255 -18.35 -6.56 -1.11
CA PRO A 255 -16.98 -6.51 -0.67
C PRO A 255 -16.81 -6.41 0.86
N ASP A 256 -17.79 -5.86 1.58
CA ASP A 256 -17.88 -5.86 3.03
C ASP A 256 -17.87 -7.28 3.59
N LYS A 257 -18.71 -8.17 3.02
CA LYS A 257 -18.80 -9.57 3.44
C LYS A 257 -17.53 -10.34 3.15
N LEU A 258 -16.92 -10.10 1.99
CA LEU A 258 -15.64 -10.73 1.65
C LEU A 258 -14.55 -10.30 2.64
N ILE A 259 -14.43 -9.01 2.97
CA ILE A 259 -13.45 -8.53 3.95
C ILE A 259 -13.70 -9.18 5.32
N GLN A 260 -14.95 -9.25 5.79
CA GLN A 260 -15.30 -9.89 7.06
C GLN A 260 -14.86 -11.35 7.10
N GLU A 261 -15.12 -12.10 6.04
CA GLU A 261 -14.75 -13.52 5.92
C GLU A 261 -13.21 -13.69 5.96
N LEU A 262 -12.48 -12.90 5.18
CA LEU A 262 -11.04 -12.94 5.12
C LEU A 262 -10.40 -12.54 6.46
N LEU A 263 -10.94 -11.52 7.13
CA LEU A 263 -10.48 -11.09 8.46
C LEU A 263 -10.75 -12.17 9.52
N LEU A 264 -11.93 -12.78 9.52
CA LEU A 264 -12.26 -13.86 10.45
C LEU A 264 -11.26 -15.00 10.29
N THR A 265 -10.99 -15.42 9.05
CA THR A 265 -10.02 -16.47 8.73
C THR A 265 -8.61 -16.11 9.22
N GLY A 266 -8.13 -14.90 8.87
CA GLY A 266 -6.77 -14.48 9.23
C GLY A 266 -6.57 -14.31 10.74
N ARG A 267 -7.60 -13.84 11.45
CA ARG A 267 -7.56 -13.60 12.90
C ARG A 267 -7.71 -14.87 13.74
N SER A 268 -8.40 -15.89 13.23
CA SER A 268 -8.56 -17.19 13.89
C SER A 268 -7.35 -18.12 13.71
N PHE A 269 -6.37 -17.73 12.88
CA PHE A 269 -5.20 -18.56 12.64
C PHE A 269 -4.31 -18.64 13.89
N GLY A 270 -4.08 -19.86 14.39
CA GLY A 270 -3.22 -20.11 15.55
C GLY A 270 -3.90 -19.92 16.92
N GLN A 271 -5.26 -19.78 16.95
CA GLN A 271 -6.06 -19.81 18.17
C GLN A 271 -6.45 -21.25 18.52
#